data_17698f466d27fc6bbfbffc162d75d222
#
_entry.id   17698f466d27fc6bbfbffc162d75d222
#
_cell.length_a   1.000
_cell.length_b   1.000
_cell.length_c   1.000
_cell.angle_alpha   90.00
_cell.angle_beta   90.00
_cell.angle_gamma   90.00
#
_symmetry.space_group_name_H-M   'P 1'
#
loop_
_entity.id
_entity.type
_entity.pdbx_description
1 polymer ?
#
loop_
_entity_poly.entity_id
_entity_poly.type
_entity_poly.pdbx_seq_one_letter_code
_entity_poly.pdbx_strand_id
1 'polypeptide(L)'
;DITYTTNAEVGFDYLRDNMVTRVEDRVLRPLNFALVDEVDSILVDESRTPLIISGGQKQTANLYLQADRFVKSLKADEDYEIDVKSKTVQLTDSGVTKAEKAFRVKNLYELDHTQLVHHITQALKANYIMKNEVEYVVQDDEIVIVDQFTGRTMPGRAYSDGLHQA
;
A
#
# COMPACT_ATOMS: atom_id res chain seq x y z
N ASP A 1 -8.89 -34.51 -12.99
CA ASP A 1 -8.41 -33.97 -11.68
C ASP A 1 -9.41 -32.93 -11.17
N ILE A 2 -9.56 -32.83 -9.87
CA ILE A 2 -10.41 -31.81 -9.20
C ILE A 2 -9.45 -30.84 -8.51
N THR A 3 -9.67 -29.55 -8.71
CA THR A 3 -8.93 -28.46 -8.04
C THR A 3 -9.89 -27.74 -7.11
N TYR A 4 -9.53 -27.65 -5.83
CA TYR A 4 -10.21 -26.80 -4.86
C TYR A 4 -9.46 -25.50 -4.69
N THR A 5 -10.19 -24.40 -4.73
CA THR A 5 -9.60 -23.07 -4.66
C THR A 5 -10.63 -22.05 -4.17
N THR A 6 -10.20 -20.84 -3.83
CA THR A 6 -11.08 -19.71 -3.51
C THR A 6 -11.36 -18.88 -4.76
N ASN A 7 -12.45 -18.13 -4.74
CA ASN A 7 -12.80 -17.16 -5.81
C ASN A 7 -11.67 -16.14 -6.04
N ALA A 8 -11.06 -15.64 -4.96
CA ALA A 8 -9.98 -14.68 -5.02
C ALA A 8 -8.73 -15.26 -5.71
N GLU A 9 -8.32 -16.50 -5.36
CA GLU A 9 -7.16 -17.13 -6.00
C GLU A 9 -7.37 -17.38 -7.50
N VAL A 10 -8.54 -17.89 -7.89
CA VAL A 10 -8.86 -18.03 -9.33
C VAL A 10 -8.80 -16.69 -10.04
N GLY A 11 -9.36 -15.64 -9.42
CA GLY A 11 -9.34 -14.30 -9.99
C GLY A 11 -7.92 -13.75 -10.15
N PHE A 12 -7.07 -13.92 -9.15
CA PHE A 12 -5.66 -13.48 -9.24
C PHE A 12 -4.84 -14.33 -10.22
N ASP A 13 -5.08 -15.63 -10.32
CA ASP A 13 -4.45 -16.47 -11.34
C ASP A 13 -4.86 -16.08 -12.74
N TYR A 14 -6.15 -15.77 -12.93
CA TYR A 14 -6.63 -15.24 -14.20
C TYR A 14 -5.96 -13.92 -14.58
N LEU A 15 -5.80 -12.99 -13.63
CA LEU A 15 -5.09 -11.75 -13.89
C LEU A 15 -3.61 -12.01 -14.22
N ARG A 16 -2.93 -12.88 -13.49
CA ARG A 16 -1.54 -13.27 -13.75
C ARG A 16 -1.37 -13.88 -15.14
N ASP A 17 -2.25 -14.79 -15.52
CA ASP A 17 -2.24 -15.44 -16.84
C ASP A 17 -2.41 -14.46 -18.00
N ASN A 18 -3.13 -13.36 -17.76
CA ASN A 18 -3.27 -12.28 -18.76
C ASN A 18 -2.06 -11.34 -18.82
N MET A 19 -1.13 -11.43 -17.87
CA MET A 19 0.09 -10.62 -17.84
C MET A 19 1.30 -11.37 -18.42
N VAL A 20 1.26 -12.69 -18.56
CA VAL A 20 2.35 -13.48 -19.13
C VAL A 20 2.48 -13.28 -20.64
N THR A 21 3.71 -13.32 -21.14
CA THR A 21 4.00 -13.14 -22.55
C THR A 21 4.05 -14.46 -23.33
N ARG A 22 4.16 -15.58 -22.63
CA ARG A 22 4.27 -16.92 -23.19
C ARG A 22 3.14 -17.81 -22.68
N VAL A 23 2.57 -18.62 -23.54
CA VAL A 23 1.45 -19.52 -23.18
C VAL A 23 1.86 -20.58 -22.15
N GLU A 24 3.11 -21.00 -22.18
CA GLU A 24 3.68 -22.01 -21.26
C GLU A 24 3.76 -21.51 -19.82
N ASP A 25 3.76 -20.18 -19.61
CA ASP A 25 3.85 -19.56 -18.29
C ASP A 25 2.47 -19.41 -17.61
N ARG A 26 1.40 -19.81 -18.28
CA ARG A 26 0.05 -19.82 -17.72
C ARG A 26 -0.11 -20.91 -16.68
N VAL A 27 -0.75 -20.57 -15.56
CA VAL A 27 -1.02 -21.50 -14.46
C VAL A 27 -2.42 -22.13 -14.54
N LEU A 28 -3.39 -21.40 -15.10
CA LEU A 28 -4.76 -21.91 -15.25
C LEU A 28 -4.83 -22.91 -16.43
N ARG A 29 -5.41 -24.05 -16.15
CA ARG A 29 -5.80 -25.03 -17.17
C ARG A 29 -7.09 -24.60 -17.87
N PRO A 30 -7.46 -25.23 -19.01
CA PRO A 30 -8.74 -24.95 -19.65
C PRO A 30 -9.91 -25.12 -18.69
N LEU A 31 -10.77 -24.11 -18.64
CA LEU A 31 -11.94 -24.06 -17.77
C LEU A 31 -13.06 -24.91 -18.37
N ASN A 32 -13.29 -26.09 -17.80
CA ASN A 32 -14.32 -27.03 -18.30
C ASN A 32 -15.60 -27.01 -17.46
N PHE A 33 -15.47 -26.99 -16.14
CA PHE A 33 -16.58 -27.06 -15.21
C PHE A 33 -16.20 -26.39 -13.88
N ALA A 34 -17.13 -25.69 -13.27
CA ALA A 34 -16.97 -25.12 -11.93
C ALA A 34 -18.15 -25.52 -11.05
N LEU A 35 -17.86 -25.98 -9.84
CA LEU A 35 -18.82 -26.12 -8.76
C LEU A 35 -18.56 -24.99 -7.77
N VAL A 36 -19.54 -24.12 -7.60
CA VAL A 36 -19.41 -22.94 -6.74
C VAL A 36 -20.29 -23.13 -5.51
N ASP A 37 -19.67 -23.08 -4.32
CA ASP A 37 -20.36 -23.01 -3.05
C ASP A 37 -20.48 -21.53 -2.62
N GLU A 38 -21.48 -21.20 -1.80
CA GLU A 38 -21.78 -19.82 -1.36
C GLU A 38 -21.92 -18.84 -2.55
N VAL A 39 -22.65 -19.25 -3.56
CA VAL A 39 -22.79 -18.53 -4.82
C VAL A 39 -23.37 -17.12 -4.69
N ASP A 40 -24.22 -16.88 -3.70
CA ASP A 40 -24.79 -15.59 -3.34
C ASP A 40 -23.70 -14.63 -2.87
N SER A 41 -22.81 -15.07 -1.99
CA SER A 41 -21.66 -14.27 -1.57
C SER A 41 -20.74 -13.95 -2.75
N ILE A 42 -20.36 -14.94 -3.53
CA ILE A 42 -19.36 -14.80 -4.59
C ILE A 42 -19.89 -14.01 -5.78
N LEU A 43 -21.10 -14.30 -6.26
CA LEU A 43 -21.65 -13.71 -7.50
C LEU A 43 -22.55 -12.49 -7.26
N VAL A 44 -22.92 -12.19 -6.02
CA VAL A 44 -23.76 -11.04 -5.67
C VAL A 44 -22.98 -10.08 -4.78
N ASP A 45 -22.62 -10.47 -3.58
CA ASP A 45 -22.03 -9.57 -2.58
C ASP A 45 -20.62 -9.09 -3.00
N GLU A 46 -19.78 -9.99 -3.47
CA GLU A 46 -18.40 -9.69 -3.87
C GLU A 46 -18.24 -9.40 -5.37
N SER A 47 -19.31 -9.49 -6.16
CA SER A 47 -19.26 -9.39 -7.62
C SER A 47 -18.67 -8.08 -8.16
N ARG A 48 -18.72 -7.02 -7.37
CA ARG A 48 -18.20 -5.69 -7.70
C ARG A 48 -16.87 -5.37 -7.02
N THR A 49 -16.32 -6.27 -6.22
CA THR A 49 -15.03 -6.07 -5.57
C THR A 49 -13.91 -6.22 -6.60
N PRO A 50 -13.15 -5.15 -6.92
CA PRO A 50 -12.09 -5.25 -7.92
C PRO A 50 -10.92 -6.06 -7.38
N LEU A 51 -10.41 -7.00 -8.17
CA LEU A 51 -9.13 -7.64 -7.93
C LEU A 51 -8.06 -6.86 -8.70
N ILE A 52 -7.04 -6.37 -8.01
CA ILE A 52 -5.99 -5.54 -8.60
C ILE A 52 -4.63 -6.19 -8.33
N ILE A 53 -3.86 -6.43 -9.40
CA ILE A 53 -2.43 -6.74 -9.31
C ILE A 53 -1.68 -5.48 -9.72
N SER A 54 -1.00 -4.84 -8.77
CA SER A 54 -0.06 -3.77 -9.08
C SER A 54 1.34 -4.36 -9.22
N GLY A 55 1.87 -4.38 -10.43
CA GLY A 55 3.28 -4.65 -10.68
C GLY A 55 4.09 -3.44 -10.25
N GLY A 56 4.67 -3.46 -9.05
CA GLY A 56 5.58 -2.41 -8.60
C GLY A 56 6.82 -2.37 -9.50
N GLN A 57 6.95 -1.33 -10.32
CA GLN A 57 8.19 -1.09 -11.02
C GLN A 57 9.29 -0.74 -10.00
N LYS A 58 10.54 -1.18 -10.24
CA LYS A 58 11.72 -0.90 -9.41
C LYS A 58 11.98 0.61 -9.13
N GLN A 59 11.33 1.52 -9.83
CA GLN A 59 11.38 2.96 -9.57
C GLN A 59 10.72 3.36 -8.25
N THR A 60 9.75 2.61 -7.77
CA THR A 60 8.98 2.93 -6.56
C THR A 60 9.85 2.81 -5.30
N ALA A 61 10.74 1.82 -5.21
CA ALA A 61 11.60 1.64 -4.05
C ALA A 61 12.53 2.85 -3.80
N ASN A 62 13.03 3.48 -4.86
CA ASN A 62 13.86 4.67 -4.74
C ASN A 62 13.04 5.89 -4.24
N LEU A 63 11.77 5.98 -4.62
CA LEU A 63 10.91 7.09 -4.23
C LEU A 63 10.54 7.03 -2.73
N TYR A 64 10.33 5.84 -2.16
CA TYR A 64 10.15 5.67 -0.71
C TYR A 64 11.36 6.20 0.08
N LEU A 65 12.57 5.79 -0.30
CA LEU A 65 13.79 6.25 0.37
C LEU A 65 14.02 7.76 0.23
N GLN A 66 13.66 8.34 -0.92
CA GLN A 66 13.77 9.78 -1.13
C GLN A 66 12.74 10.54 -0.30
N ALA A 67 11.50 10.05 -0.23
CA ALA A 67 10.44 10.63 0.57
C ALA A 67 10.79 10.55 2.08
N ASP A 68 11.28 9.42 2.57
CA ASP A 68 11.71 9.24 3.95
C ASP A 68 12.83 10.24 4.33
N ARG A 69 13.88 10.33 3.51
CA ARG A 69 14.97 11.29 3.74
C ARG A 69 14.49 12.73 3.75
N PHE A 70 13.59 13.07 2.82
CA PHE A 70 13.00 14.41 2.77
C PHE A 70 12.20 14.70 4.03
N VAL A 71 11.31 13.82 4.42
CA VAL A 71 10.44 13.99 5.60
C VAL A 71 11.26 14.15 6.87
N LYS A 72 12.32 13.36 7.07
CA LYS A 72 13.24 13.48 8.20
C LYS A 72 14.01 14.82 8.27
N SER A 73 14.05 15.56 7.17
CA SER A 73 14.65 16.90 7.13
C SER A 73 13.70 18.04 7.53
N LEU A 74 12.41 17.74 7.67
CA LEU A 74 11.36 18.71 7.98
C LEU A 74 11.32 19.03 9.48
N LYS A 75 10.83 20.24 9.80
CA LYS A 75 10.65 20.71 11.16
C LYS A 75 9.18 20.72 11.55
N ALA A 76 8.89 20.20 12.75
CA ALA A 76 7.54 20.23 13.32
C ALA A 76 7.04 21.67 13.47
N ASP A 77 5.74 21.86 13.26
CA ASP A 77 5.02 23.14 13.41
C ASP A 77 5.45 24.24 12.41
N GLU A 78 6.52 24.02 11.64
CA GLU A 78 6.98 24.91 10.56
C GLU A 78 6.64 24.33 9.20
N ASP A 79 7.01 23.07 8.95
CA ASP A 79 6.94 22.40 7.65
C ASP A 79 5.79 21.39 7.56
N TYR A 80 5.34 20.89 8.68
CA TYR A 80 4.20 19.97 8.76
C TYR A 80 3.45 20.15 10.08
N GLU A 81 2.16 19.82 10.05
CA GLU A 81 1.26 19.85 11.19
C GLU A 81 0.69 18.47 11.45
N ILE A 82 0.58 18.11 12.74
CA ILE A 82 0.01 16.85 13.21
C ILE A 82 -1.29 17.12 13.92
N ASP A 83 -2.38 16.52 13.47
CA ASP A 83 -3.59 16.40 14.27
C ASP A 83 -3.59 15.06 15.02
N VAL A 84 -3.29 15.15 16.31
CA VAL A 84 -3.20 13.97 17.19
C VAL A 84 -4.54 13.28 17.36
N LYS A 85 -5.66 14.00 17.28
CA LYS A 85 -7.00 13.43 17.48
C LYS A 85 -7.44 12.58 16.29
N SER A 86 -7.20 13.08 15.09
CA SER A 86 -7.54 12.37 13.84
C SER A 86 -6.42 11.44 13.36
N LYS A 87 -5.25 11.45 14.02
CA LYS A 87 -4.04 10.75 13.59
C LYS A 87 -3.66 11.07 12.14
N THR A 88 -3.75 12.34 11.77
CA THR A 88 -3.39 12.82 10.44
C THR A 88 -2.19 13.75 10.50
N VAL A 89 -1.44 13.79 9.42
CA VAL A 89 -0.29 14.69 9.25
C VAL A 89 -0.31 15.26 7.84
N GLN A 90 -0.01 16.56 7.71
CA GLN A 90 0.00 17.24 6.42
C GLN A 90 1.12 18.28 6.37
N LEU A 91 1.59 18.55 5.14
CA LEU A 91 2.56 19.61 4.92
C LEU A 91 1.89 20.98 5.06
N THR A 92 2.63 21.92 5.64
CA THR A 92 2.32 23.36 5.57
C THR A 92 2.77 23.94 4.22
N ASP A 93 2.45 25.20 3.93
CA ASP A 93 2.95 25.89 2.73
C ASP A 93 4.49 25.91 2.67
N SER A 94 5.15 26.05 3.83
CA SER A 94 6.61 25.95 3.93
C SER A 94 7.11 24.55 3.54
N GLY A 95 6.45 23.50 4.05
CA GLY A 95 6.77 22.12 3.73
C GLY A 95 6.57 21.80 2.24
N VAL A 96 5.48 22.30 1.66
CA VAL A 96 5.21 22.16 0.21
C VAL A 96 6.32 22.82 -0.60
N THR A 97 6.70 24.05 -0.27
CA THR A 97 7.79 24.76 -0.97
C THR A 97 9.13 24.01 -0.88
N LYS A 98 9.41 23.42 0.28
CA LYS A 98 10.61 22.57 0.47
C LYS A 98 10.53 21.29 -0.35
N ALA A 99 9.36 20.65 -0.44
CA ALA A 99 9.14 19.47 -1.27
C ALA A 99 9.37 19.77 -2.75
N GLU A 100 8.79 20.85 -3.24
CA GLU A 100 8.95 21.31 -4.64
C GLU A 100 10.42 21.51 -5.01
N LYS A 101 11.20 22.12 -4.11
CA LYS A 101 12.66 22.30 -4.30
C LYS A 101 13.40 20.96 -4.26
N ALA A 102 13.10 20.10 -3.27
CA ALA A 102 13.80 18.83 -3.07
C ALA A 102 13.60 17.87 -4.26
N PHE A 103 12.38 17.80 -4.76
CA PHE A 103 12.00 16.92 -5.87
C PHE A 103 12.06 17.60 -7.25
N ARG A 104 12.44 18.90 -7.31
CA ARG A 104 12.56 19.70 -8.53
C ARG A 104 11.28 19.76 -9.35
N VAL A 105 10.14 19.86 -8.69
CA VAL A 105 8.82 20.04 -9.30
C VAL A 105 8.34 21.48 -9.10
N LYS A 106 7.56 22.01 -10.03
CA LYS A 106 7.05 23.39 -9.95
C LYS A 106 5.81 23.53 -9.08
N ASN A 107 4.98 22.52 -9.08
CA ASN A 107 3.77 22.44 -8.28
C ASN A 107 3.57 20.99 -7.83
N LEU A 108 3.64 20.79 -6.51
CA LEU A 108 3.56 19.46 -5.91
C LEU A 108 2.21 18.78 -6.16
N TYR A 109 1.13 19.56 -6.27
CA TYR A 109 -0.24 19.06 -6.41
C TYR A 109 -0.73 18.95 -7.85
N GLU A 110 0.14 19.02 -8.85
CA GLU A 110 -0.21 18.67 -10.22
C GLU A 110 -0.54 17.17 -10.36
N LEU A 111 -1.40 16.84 -11.31
CA LEU A 111 -1.85 15.45 -11.54
C LEU A 111 -0.69 14.49 -11.78
N ASP A 112 0.36 14.95 -12.47
CA ASP A 112 1.54 14.15 -12.77
C ASP A 112 2.39 13.80 -11.52
N HIS A 113 2.17 14.52 -10.40
CA HIS A 113 2.92 14.33 -9.16
C HIS A 113 2.11 13.61 -8.07
N THR A 114 0.95 13.06 -8.40
CA THR A 114 0.07 12.35 -7.44
C THR A 114 0.80 11.23 -6.68
N GLN A 115 1.65 10.47 -7.37
CA GLN A 115 2.46 9.42 -6.74
C GLN A 115 3.49 9.99 -5.76
N LEU A 116 4.13 11.11 -6.10
CA LEU A 116 5.08 11.78 -5.22
C LEU A 116 4.40 12.29 -3.94
N VAL A 117 3.27 12.96 -4.08
CA VAL A 117 2.45 13.42 -2.94
C VAL A 117 2.06 12.24 -2.06
N HIS A 118 1.64 11.14 -2.67
CA HIS A 118 1.29 9.92 -1.95
C HIS A 118 2.47 9.39 -1.12
N HIS A 119 3.66 9.22 -1.72
CA HIS A 119 4.85 8.74 -1.01
C HIS A 119 5.30 9.67 0.12
N ILE A 120 5.26 10.99 -0.09
CA ILE A 120 5.55 11.97 0.96
C ILE A 120 4.55 11.84 2.11
N THR A 121 3.26 11.70 1.81
CA THR A 121 2.22 11.54 2.83
C THR A 121 2.40 10.25 3.63
N GLN A 122 2.72 9.13 2.96
CA GLN A 122 2.99 7.87 3.66
C GLN A 122 4.25 7.96 4.52
N ALA A 123 5.31 8.58 4.03
CA ALA A 123 6.53 8.80 4.80
C ALA A 123 6.30 9.70 6.03
N LEU A 124 5.50 10.78 5.89
CA LEU A 124 5.08 11.61 7.03
C LEU A 124 4.32 10.78 8.08
N LYS A 125 3.38 9.98 7.63
CA LYS A 125 2.58 9.12 8.52
C LYS A 125 3.45 8.09 9.22
N ALA A 126 4.34 7.41 8.49
CA ALA A 126 5.26 6.42 9.05
C ALA A 126 6.18 7.02 10.12
N ASN A 127 6.76 8.20 9.85
CA ASN A 127 7.75 8.81 10.76
C ASN A 127 7.13 9.54 11.96
N TYR A 128 5.90 10.10 11.82
CA TYR A 128 5.39 11.01 12.86
C TYR A 128 4.08 10.55 13.52
N ILE A 129 3.35 9.64 12.91
CA ILE A 129 2.10 9.09 13.46
C ILE A 129 2.29 7.68 14.00
N MET A 130 3.01 6.82 13.22
CA MET A 130 3.20 5.42 13.59
C MET A 130 4.29 5.31 14.65
N LYS A 131 3.95 4.72 15.80
CA LYS A 131 4.87 4.56 16.92
C LYS A 131 5.18 3.09 17.15
N ASN A 132 6.46 2.79 17.26
CA ASN A 132 6.91 1.48 17.70
C ASN A 132 6.32 1.15 19.09
N GLU A 133 5.97 -0.11 19.30
CA GLU A 133 5.30 -0.66 20.49
C GLU A 133 3.86 -0.18 20.72
N VAL A 134 3.30 0.62 19.81
CA VAL A 134 1.90 1.08 19.84
C VAL A 134 1.16 0.61 18.61
N GLU A 135 1.56 1.06 17.43
CA GLU A 135 0.96 0.69 16.15
C GLU A 135 1.62 -0.55 15.55
N TYR A 136 2.90 -0.77 15.82
CA TYR A 136 3.66 -1.92 15.31
C TYR A 136 4.77 -2.31 16.29
N VAL A 137 5.31 -3.52 16.11
CA VAL A 137 6.55 -3.98 16.74
C VAL A 137 7.50 -4.52 15.67
N VAL A 138 8.80 -4.54 15.97
CA VAL A 138 9.78 -5.16 15.09
C VAL A 138 10.13 -6.54 15.65
N GLN A 139 9.90 -7.60 14.89
CA GLN A 139 10.24 -8.98 15.21
C GLN A 139 10.98 -9.60 14.03
N ASP A 140 12.14 -10.19 14.27
CA ASP A 140 12.98 -10.84 13.23
C ASP A 140 13.28 -9.93 12.03
N ASP A 141 13.54 -8.64 12.27
CA ASP A 141 13.75 -7.58 11.28
C ASP A 141 12.52 -7.29 10.40
N GLU A 142 11.33 -7.76 10.78
CA GLU A 142 10.07 -7.49 10.10
C GLU A 142 9.13 -6.64 10.97
N ILE A 143 8.34 -5.78 10.31
CA ILE A 143 7.29 -5.01 10.97
C ILE A 143 6.05 -5.88 11.15
N VAL A 144 5.62 -6.04 12.40
CA VAL A 144 4.40 -6.75 12.76
C VAL A 144 3.39 -5.75 13.34
N ILE A 145 2.21 -5.68 12.75
CA ILE A 145 1.14 -4.77 13.17
C ILE A 145 0.60 -5.16 14.54
N VAL A 146 0.32 -4.17 15.37
CA VAL A 146 -0.38 -4.34 16.65
C VAL A 146 -1.82 -3.87 16.50
N ASP A 147 -2.77 -4.74 16.89
CA ASP A 147 -4.18 -4.38 17.00
C ASP A 147 -4.37 -3.43 18.20
N GLN A 148 -4.80 -2.21 17.94
CA GLN A 148 -4.96 -1.17 18.96
C GLN A 148 -6.07 -1.46 19.99
N PHE A 149 -7.03 -2.34 19.65
CA PHE A 149 -8.11 -2.71 20.57
C PHE A 149 -7.73 -3.84 21.52
N THR A 150 -6.98 -4.80 21.01
CA THR A 150 -6.61 -6.01 21.78
C THR A 150 -5.17 -6.01 22.26
N GLY A 151 -4.31 -5.15 21.70
CA GLY A 151 -2.87 -5.13 21.96
C GLY A 151 -2.13 -6.37 21.43
N ARG A 152 -2.77 -7.18 20.57
CA ARG A 152 -2.18 -8.40 20.01
C ARG A 152 -1.46 -8.10 18.72
N THR A 153 -0.33 -8.78 18.51
CA THR A 153 0.38 -8.77 17.23
C THR A 153 -0.41 -9.54 16.17
N MET A 154 -0.40 -9.03 14.95
CA MET A 154 -1.07 -9.60 13.78
C MET A 154 -0.06 -10.01 12.71
N PRO A 155 0.65 -11.16 12.88
CA PRO A 155 1.63 -11.61 11.91
C PRO A 155 0.98 -11.91 10.55
N GLY A 156 1.68 -11.60 9.47
CA GLY A 156 1.21 -11.81 8.10
C GLY A 156 0.26 -10.74 7.57
N ARG A 157 -0.05 -9.70 8.37
CA ARG A 157 -0.76 -8.50 7.90
C ARG A 157 0.23 -7.38 7.57
N ALA A 158 -0.11 -6.57 6.59
CA ALA A 158 0.64 -5.39 6.19
C ALA A 158 -0.27 -4.16 6.15
N TYR A 159 0.28 -2.98 6.41
CA TYR A 159 -0.43 -1.73 6.16
C TYR A 159 -0.64 -1.54 4.66
N SER A 160 -1.81 -1.01 4.30
CA SER A 160 -2.17 -0.71 2.91
C SER A 160 -1.49 0.55 2.38
N ASP A 161 -1.71 0.82 1.11
CA ASP A 161 -1.39 2.08 0.43
C ASP A 161 0.09 2.48 0.49
N GLY A 162 1.00 1.51 0.62
CA GLY A 162 2.43 1.77 0.68
C GLY A 162 2.96 2.24 2.03
N LEU A 163 2.11 2.33 3.06
CA LEU A 163 2.55 2.71 4.41
C LEU A 163 3.51 1.69 5.02
N HIS A 164 3.34 0.41 4.67
CA HIS A 164 4.22 -0.65 5.19
C HIS A 164 5.64 -0.59 4.62
N GLN A 165 5.81 0.05 3.48
CA GLN A 165 7.11 0.24 2.79
C GLN A 165 7.75 1.59 3.12
N ALA A 166 7.00 2.53 3.68
CA ALA A 166 7.45 3.87 4.06
C ALA A 166 8.14 3.87 5.41
#